data_5fc4739e33d7fea9d0f3dd1804420b4c
#
_entry.id   5fc4739e33d7fea9d0f3dd1804420b4c
#
_cell.length_a   1.000
_cell.length_b   1.000
_cell.length_c   1.000
_cell.angle_alpha   90.00
_cell.angle_beta   90.00
_cell.angle_gamma   90.00
#
_symmetry.space_group_name_H-M   'P 1'
#
loop_
_entity.id
_entity.type
_entity.pdbx_description
1 polymer ?
#
loop_
_entity_poly.entity_id
_entity_poly.type
_entity_poly.pdbx_seq_one_letter_code
_entity_poly.pdbx_strand_id
1 'polypeptide(L)' 'MMVRKRCAYCRGQGAIPGPGGPSAPLETCPVCKQRGYNLVPSGAELCSVCQGSGRVRAGDGGWRPCPDCGGIGSKW' A
#
# COMPACT_ATOMS: atom_id res chain seq x y z
N MET A 1 14.89 -13.19 7.58
CA MET A 1 13.88 -13.99 6.88
C MET A 1 12.75 -13.10 6.40
N MET A 2 12.30 -13.32 5.19
CA MET A 2 11.20 -12.53 4.62
C MET A 2 9.87 -13.24 4.87
N VAL A 3 8.86 -12.45 5.23
CA VAL A 3 7.51 -12.97 5.45
C VAL A 3 6.53 -12.23 4.55
N ARG A 4 5.42 -12.88 4.24
CA ARG A 4 4.35 -12.26 3.45
C ARG A 4 3.47 -11.42 4.38
N LYS A 5 3.26 -10.16 3.98
CA LYS A 5 2.35 -9.29 4.68
C LYS A 5 1.30 -8.80 3.72
N ARG A 6 0.02 -8.82 4.15
CA ARG A 6 -1.04 -8.29 3.31
C ARG A 6 -0.67 -6.89 2.83
N CYS A 7 -0.89 -6.62 1.55
CA CYS A 7 -0.60 -5.29 1.01
C CYS A 7 -1.48 -4.26 1.71
N ALA A 8 -0.86 -3.32 2.40
CA ALA A 8 -1.61 -2.30 3.11
C ALA A 8 -2.28 -1.31 2.15
N TYR A 9 -1.65 -1.05 1.02
CA TYR A 9 -2.14 -0.05 0.08
C TYR A 9 -3.46 -0.48 -0.56
N CYS A 10 -3.60 -1.73 -0.98
CA CYS A 10 -4.82 -2.24 -1.60
C CYS A 10 -5.62 -3.13 -0.65
N ARG A 11 -5.18 -3.28 0.59
CA ARG A 11 -5.83 -4.12 1.60
C ARG A 11 -5.94 -5.57 1.16
N GLY A 12 -4.93 -6.05 0.44
CA GLY A 12 -4.87 -7.43 0.00
C GLY A 12 -5.68 -7.75 -1.25
N GLN A 13 -6.29 -6.76 -1.87
CA GLN A 13 -7.16 -6.98 -3.03
C GLN A 13 -6.41 -7.08 -4.36
N GLY A 14 -5.19 -6.55 -4.40
CA GLY A 14 -4.39 -6.56 -5.62
C GLY A 14 -4.74 -5.44 -6.60
N ALA A 15 -5.78 -4.68 -6.34
CA ALA A 15 -6.23 -3.59 -7.20
C ALA A 15 -6.81 -2.47 -6.36
N ILE A 16 -6.79 -1.27 -6.92
CA ILE A 16 -7.31 -0.08 -6.25
C ILE A 16 -8.25 0.65 -7.21
N PRO A 17 -9.18 1.47 -6.68
CA PRO A 17 -10.04 2.28 -7.54
C PRO A 17 -9.21 3.26 -8.36
N GLY A 18 -9.57 3.41 -9.63
CA GLY A 18 -8.93 4.40 -10.49
C GLY A 18 -9.37 5.82 -10.16
N PRO A 19 -8.86 6.81 -10.92
CA PRO A 19 -9.09 8.22 -10.60
C PRO A 19 -10.53 8.69 -10.73
N GLY A 20 -11.43 7.90 -11.25
CA GLY A 20 -12.84 8.25 -11.35
C GLY A 20 -13.67 7.97 -10.11
N GLY A 21 -13.06 7.49 -9.01
CA GLY A 21 -13.76 7.18 -7.78
C GLY A 21 -14.29 5.75 -7.72
N PRO A 22 -15.27 5.48 -6.85
CA PRO A 22 -15.71 4.09 -6.61
C PRO A 22 -16.31 3.39 -7.82
N SER A 23 -16.84 4.12 -8.78
CA SER A 23 -17.42 3.54 -9.99
C SER A 23 -16.42 3.43 -11.13
N ALA A 24 -15.18 3.90 -10.96
CA ALA A 24 -14.17 3.80 -11.99
C ALA A 24 -13.62 2.38 -12.09
N PRO A 25 -13.06 1.99 -13.25
CA PRO A 25 -12.40 0.70 -13.36
C PRO A 25 -11.26 0.58 -12.35
N LEU A 26 -11.06 -0.64 -11.82
CA LEU A 26 -9.97 -0.90 -10.91
C LEU A 26 -8.64 -0.88 -11.65
N GLU A 27 -7.61 -0.40 -10.99
CA GLU A 27 -6.25 -0.39 -11.52
C GLU A 27 -5.38 -1.33 -10.70
N THR A 28 -4.34 -1.87 -11.33
CA THR A 28 -3.37 -2.69 -10.63
C THR A 28 -2.75 -1.90 -9.48
N CYS A 29 -2.70 -2.50 -8.29
CA CYS A 29 -2.04 -1.88 -7.15
C CYS A 29 -0.55 -1.70 -7.48
N PRO A 30 -0.02 -0.47 -7.41
CA PRO A 30 1.38 -0.22 -7.75
C PRO A 30 2.36 -0.75 -6.71
N VAL A 31 1.87 -1.08 -5.52
CA VAL A 31 2.73 -1.54 -4.44
C VAL A 31 2.96 -3.05 -4.50
N CYS A 32 1.88 -3.83 -4.62
CA CYS A 32 1.99 -5.30 -4.65
C CYS A 32 1.89 -5.88 -6.06
N LYS A 33 1.55 -5.07 -7.06
CA LYS A 33 1.44 -5.49 -8.45
C LYS A 33 0.52 -6.70 -8.60
N GLN A 34 -0.67 -6.60 -8.02
CA GLN A 34 -1.73 -7.62 -8.05
C GLN A 34 -1.48 -8.86 -7.20
N ARG A 35 -0.37 -8.91 -6.45
CA ARG A 35 -0.12 -10.09 -5.61
C ARG A 35 -1.00 -10.13 -4.37
N GLY A 36 -1.43 -8.98 -3.87
CA GLY A 36 -2.21 -8.89 -2.64
C GLY A 36 -1.36 -8.90 -1.38
N TYR A 37 -0.05 -9.06 -1.50
CA TYR A 37 0.86 -9.09 -0.37
C TYR A 37 2.21 -8.50 -0.77
N ASN A 38 3.00 -8.16 0.24
CA ASN A 38 4.37 -7.70 0.07
C ASN A 38 5.28 -8.55 0.94
N LEU A 39 6.52 -8.76 0.51
CA LEU A 39 7.53 -9.46 1.30
C LEU A 39 8.27 -8.44 2.15
N VAL A 40 8.33 -8.69 3.45
CA VAL A 40 9.04 -7.82 4.39
C VAL A 40 9.88 -8.69 5.33
N PRO A 41 10.96 -8.14 5.89
CA PRO A 41 11.71 -8.88 6.92
C PRO A 41 10.82 -9.16 8.14
N SER A 42 11.04 -10.31 8.78
CA SER A 42 10.22 -10.71 9.92
C SER A 42 10.28 -9.74 11.09
N GLY A 43 11.35 -8.94 11.18
CA GLY A 43 11.49 -7.95 12.24
C GLY A 43 11.06 -6.53 11.84
N ALA A 44 10.39 -6.37 10.69
CA ALA A 44 10.00 -5.05 10.24
C ALA A 44 8.97 -4.41 11.17
N GLU A 45 9.09 -3.10 11.37
CA GLU A 45 8.18 -2.35 12.22
C GLU A 45 7.16 -1.60 11.37
N LEU A 46 6.04 -1.20 11.98
CA LEU A 46 5.07 -0.38 11.28
C LEU A 46 5.69 0.97 10.92
N CYS A 47 5.40 1.43 9.70
CA CYS A 47 5.85 2.75 9.28
C CYS A 47 5.12 3.82 10.09
N SER A 48 5.88 4.68 10.78
CA SER A 48 5.28 5.71 11.62
C SER A 48 4.69 6.85 10.81
N VAL A 49 5.13 7.05 9.58
CA VAL A 49 4.63 8.14 8.75
C VAL A 49 3.19 7.86 8.30
N CYS A 50 2.90 6.64 7.88
CA CYS A 50 1.57 6.25 7.42
C CYS A 50 0.84 5.39 8.46
N GLN A 51 1.48 5.08 9.59
CA GLN A 51 0.92 4.28 10.67
C GLN A 51 0.46 2.90 10.19
N GLY A 52 1.22 2.33 9.26
CA GLY A 52 0.94 1.01 8.75
C GLY A 52 -0.09 0.95 7.64
N SER A 53 -0.67 2.08 7.23
CA SER A 53 -1.69 2.09 6.18
C SER A 53 -1.09 1.97 4.77
N GLY A 54 0.18 2.30 4.61
CA GLY A 54 0.84 2.25 3.32
C GLY A 54 0.51 3.40 2.39
N ARG A 55 -0.29 4.36 2.83
CA ARG A 55 -0.70 5.48 1.98
C ARG A 55 -0.78 6.76 2.79
N VAL A 56 -0.60 7.87 2.08
CA VAL A 56 -0.71 9.19 2.68
C VAL A 56 -1.64 10.02 1.81
N ARG A 57 -2.18 11.07 2.39
CA ARG A 57 -3.07 11.97 1.67
C ARG A 57 -2.29 12.80 0.67
N ALA A 58 -2.77 12.84 -0.56
CA ALA A 58 -2.23 13.76 -1.56
C ALA A 58 -2.90 15.12 -1.43
N GLY A 59 -2.24 16.15 -1.94
CA GLY A 59 -2.75 17.52 -1.84
C GLY A 59 -4.04 17.76 -2.60
N ASP A 60 -4.39 16.87 -3.52
CA ASP A 60 -5.61 16.99 -4.32
C ASP A 60 -6.81 16.25 -3.72
N GLY A 61 -6.66 15.76 -2.48
CA GLY A 61 -7.71 15.02 -1.81
C GLY A 61 -7.68 13.52 -2.06
N GLY A 62 -6.78 13.05 -2.92
CA GLY A 62 -6.62 11.62 -3.17
C GLY A 62 -5.63 10.97 -2.23
N TRP A 63 -5.20 9.77 -2.59
CA TRP A 63 -4.22 9.00 -1.83
C TRP A 63 -3.06 8.64 -2.73
N ARG A 64 -1.89 8.49 -2.12
CA ARG A 64 -0.71 8.02 -2.82
C ARG A 64 0.08 7.10 -1.91
N PRO A 65 0.96 6.25 -2.47
CA PRO A 65 1.80 5.40 -1.62
C PRO A 65 2.66 6.25 -0.69
N CYS A 66 2.81 5.79 0.55
CA CYS A 66 3.66 6.48 1.52
C CYS A 66 5.10 6.51 1.01
N PRO A 67 5.71 7.69 0.85
CA PRO A 67 7.06 7.76 0.31
C PRO A 67 8.12 7.21 1.27
N ASP A 68 7.80 7.13 2.56
CA ASP A 68 8.75 6.67 3.56
C ASP A 68 8.90 5.16 3.54
N CYS A 69 7.82 4.42 3.32
CA CYS A 69 7.85 2.96 3.28
C CYS A 69 7.56 2.39 1.89
N GLY A 70 7.36 3.25 0.90
CA GLY A 70 7.04 2.80 -0.45
C GLY A 70 5.66 2.19 -0.60
N GLY A 71 4.76 2.44 0.34
CA GLY A 71 3.41 1.90 0.29
C GLY A 71 3.25 0.56 0.98
N ILE A 72 4.33 0.01 1.53
CA ILE A 72 4.29 -1.31 2.16
C ILE A 72 3.63 -1.27 3.54
N GLY A 73 3.78 -0.15 4.25
CA GLY A 73 3.25 -0.01 5.59
C GLY A 73 4.20 -0.47 6.68
N SER A 74 5.36 -0.96 6.32
CA SER A 74 6.38 -1.41 7.26
C SER A 74 7.74 -0.91 6.83
N LYS A 75 8.63 -0.77 7.79
CA LYS A 75 10.01 -0.32 7.56
C LYS A 75 10.99 -1.22 8.29
N TRP A 76 12.19 -1.29 7.75
CA TRP A 76 13.28 -2.06 8.36
C TRP A 76 14.64 -1.42 8.11
#